data_a90a02df4a6bf2d165ed1dcdc229c566
#
_entry.id   a90a02df4a6bf2d165ed1dcdc229c566
#
_cell.length_a   1.000
_cell.length_b   1.000
_cell.length_c   1.000
_cell.angle_alpha   90.00
_cell.angle_beta   90.00
_cell.angle_gamma   90.00
#
_symmetry.space_group_name_H-M   'P 1'
#
loop_
_entity.id
_entity.type
_entity.pdbx_description
1 polymer ?
#
loop_
_entity_poly.entity_id
_entity_poly.type
_entity_poly.pdbx_seq_one_letter_code
_entity_poly.pdbx_strand_id
1 'polypeptide(L)'
;MKIHEFQAKDILKSFGIPVPNGKVAITPAEAKAVAEELGGKVVVKAQIHAGGRGKGGGVKLSSDAAEAEKHAGEILGMQLITHQTGPEGQKVKQVLVEEATEIDRELYLGIVMDRATSKLVVMASQAGGMDIEQVAAETPDQILKETIDPGIGLQGFQARSLAFGLGLDGDAFKQGVQFITTLAKAFEATDCSLAEINPLVVTKDNQIVALDAKINFDDNALCLHKDIQALRDTDEEDPLEVEASEFELNYIKLDGEVGCMVNGAGLAMATMDIIKYSGSSPANFLDVGGGTNVERVRNAFRILISDTDVRAVFINIFGGIVRCDRVAQGVVEALGTLDVKVPLVIRLQGTNAEEGAKILDESNLEFTVAMELREAAEAVAAAVKAA
;
A
#
# COMPACT_ATOMS: atom_id res chain seq x y z
N MET A 1 -2.15 -5.62 -2.73
CA MET A 1 -1.23 -5.25 -3.85
C MET A 1 -1.70 -3.95 -4.48
N LYS A 2 -0.80 -3.00 -4.71
CA LYS A 2 -1.04 -1.75 -5.45
C LYS A 2 -0.67 -1.93 -6.92
N ILE A 3 -1.27 -1.12 -7.80
CA ILE A 3 -0.94 -1.07 -9.23
C ILE A 3 -0.84 0.38 -9.70
N HIS A 4 -0.24 0.59 -10.87
CA HIS A 4 -0.15 1.90 -11.51
C HIS A 4 -1.51 2.39 -12.04
N GLU A 5 -1.65 3.71 -12.22
CA GLU A 5 -2.86 4.34 -12.76
C GLU A 5 -3.25 3.76 -14.13
N PHE A 6 -2.28 3.60 -15.05
CA PHE A 6 -2.59 3.06 -16.38
C PHE A 6 -3.15 1.63 -16.32
N GLN A 7 -2.61 0.79 -15.43
CA GLN A 7 -3.10 -0.58 -15.20
C GLN A 7 -4.52 -0.56 -14.61
N ALA A 8 -4.76 0.35 -13.65
CA ALA A 8 -6.09 0.55 -13.08
C ALA A 8 -7.10 0.96 -14.16
N LYS A 9 -6.73 1.89 -15.05
CA LYS A 9 -7.56 2.31 -16.18
C LYS A 9 -7.82 1.19 -17.17
N ASP A 10 -6.84 0.34 -17.46
CA ASP A 10 -7.03 -0.82 -18.34
C ASP A 10 -8.05 -1.81 -17.77
N ILE A 11 -7.98 -2.06 -16.45
CA ILE A 11 -8.98 -2.87 -15.76
C ILE A 11 -10.36 -2.22 -15.84
N LEU A 12 -10.49 -0.93 -15.51
CA LEU A 12 -11.75 -0.21 -15.60
C LEU A 12 -12.35 -0.27 -17.02
N LYS A 13 -11.51 -0.08 -18.03
CA LYS A 13 -11.89 -0.15 -19.44
C LYS A 13 -12.40 -1.54 -19.82
N SER A 14 -11.84 -2.62 -19.28
CA SER A 14 -12.30 -3.99 -19.53
C SER A 14 -13.71 -4.24 -19.02
N PHE A 15 -14.15 -3.51 -17.99
CA PHE A 15 -15.53 -3.50 -17.49
C PHE A 15 -16.45 -2.53 -18.22
N GLY A 16 -15.93 -1.75 -19.19
CA GLY A 16 -16.71 -0.76 -19.94
C GLY A 16 -16.83 0.60 -19.23
N ILE A 17 -15.99 0.90 -18.24
CA ILE A 17 -15.91 2.21 -17.59
C ILE A 17 -15.12 3.16 -18.49
N PRO A 18 -15.66 4.36 -18.79
CA PRO A 18 -14.97 5.34 -19.62
C PRO A 18 -13.73 5.90 -18.93
N VAL A 19 -12.60 5.84 -19.64
CA VAL A 19 -11.30 6.44 -19.27
C VAL A 19 -10.72 7.16 -20.48
N PRO A 20 -9.85 8.19 -20.31
CA PRO A 20 -9.16 8.82 -21.43
C PRO A 20 -8.31 7.81 -22.21
N ASN A 21 -8.19 7.98 -23.53
CA ASN A 21 -7.26 7.19 -24.32
C ASN A 21 -5.83 7.61 -23.99
N GLY A 22 -4.95 6.63 -23.83
CA GLY A 22 -3.55 6.90 -23.47
C GLY A 22 -2.69 5.65 -23.60
N LYS A 23 -1.36 5.89 -23.58
CA LYS A 23 -0.36 4.81 -23.58
C LYS A 23 0.82 5.19 -22.68
N VAL A 24 1.46 4.16 -22.13
CA VAL A 24 2.68 4.32 -21.35
C VAL A 24 3.86 4.59 -22.27
N ALA A 25 4.78 5.45 -21.83
CA ALA A 25 6.05 5.72 -22.46
C ALA A 25 7.18 5.66 -21.41
N ILE A 26 8.30 5.03 -21.78
CA ILE A 26 9.51 4.92 -20.94
C ILE A 26 10.65 5.81 -21.44
N THR A 27 10.46 6.43 -22.61
CA THR A 27 11.38 7.41 -23.17
C THR A 27 10.64 8.67 -23.63
N PRO A 28 11.30 9.85 -23.68
CA PRO A 28 10.70 11.06 -24.21
C PRO A 28 10.24 10.91 -25.68
N ALA A 29 10.98 10.16 -26.49
CA ALA A 29 10.63 9.93 -27.89
C ALA A 29 9.35 9.10 -28.05
N GLU A 30 9.14 8.08 -27.20
CA GLU A 30 7.88 7.35 -27.15
C GLU A 30 6.71 8.24 -26.73
N ALA A 31 6.91 9.11 -25.73
CA ALA A 31 5.89 10.06 -25.29
C ALA A 31 5.46 10.99 -26.41
N LYS A 32 6.40 11.47 -27.24
CA LYS A 32 6.12 12.24 -28.44
C LYS A 32 5.29 11.45 -29.45
N ALA A 33 5.69 10.21 -29.74
CA ALA A 33 4.97 9.38 -30.71
C ALA A 33 3.52 9.10 -30.24
N VAL A 34 3.30 8.85 -28.96
CA VAL A 34 1.96 8.70 -28.38
C VAL A 34 1.16 10.00 -28.52
N ALA A 35 1.77 11.16 -28.22
CA ALA A 35 1.12 12.45 -28.36
C ALA A 35 0.72 12.74 -29.81
N GLU A 36 1.57 12.41 -30.80
CA GLU A 36 1.23 12.53 -32.24
C GLU A 36 0.03 11.66 -32.61
N GLU A 37 -0.02 10.41 -32.12
CA GLU A 37 -1.14 9.49 -32.33
C GLU A 37 -2.45 10.00 -31.74
N LEU A 38 -2.38 10.66 -30.57
CA LEU A 38 -3.55 11.21 -29.84
C LEU A 38 -3.97 12.63 -30.32
N GLY A 39 -3.34 13.18 -31.33
CA GLY A 39 -3.70 14.48 -31.89
C GLY A 39 -2.99 15.69 -31.27
N GLY A 40 -1.96 15.47 -30.47
CA GLY A 40 -1.00 16.47 -29.98
C GLY A 40 -1.30 17.07 -28.62
N LYS A 41 -2.54 17.37 -28.28
CA LYS A 41 -2.91 17.92 -26.94
C LYS A 41 -3.11 16.79 -25.95
N VAL A 42 -2.15 16.61 -25.05
CA VAL A 42 -2.10 15.48 -24.12
C VAL A 42 -1.71 15.91 -22.72
N VAL A 43 -1.93 15.02 -21.75
CA VAL A 43 -1.39 15.13 -20.38
C VAL A 43 -0.34 14.06 -20.19
N VAL A 44 0.84 14.46 -19.70
CA VAL A 44 1.94 13.54 -19.34
C VAL A 44 1.93 13.36 -17.82
N LYS A 45 1.72 12.14 -17.36
CA LYS A 45 1.55 11.80 -15.93
C LYS A 45 2.59 10.79 -15.47
N ALA A 46 3.37 11.13 -14.45
CA ALA A 46 4.25 10.19 -13.76
C ALA A 46 3.47 8.96 -13.28
N GLN A 47 4.02 7.78 -13.43
CA GLN A 47 3.45 6.53 -12.94
C GLN A 47 4.25 6.04 -11.74
N ILE A 48 3.70 6.27 -10.54
CA ILE A 48 4.18 5.80 -9.25
C ILE A 48 2.97 5.37 -8.40
N HIS A 49 3.18 4.53 -7.38
CA HIS A 49 2.13 4.06 -6.49
C HIS A 49 1.73 5.09 -5.40
N ALA A 50 1.78 6.37 -5.73
CA ALA A 50 1.42 7.45 -4.81
C ALA A 50 0.49 8.48 -5.44
N GLY A 51 -0.39 9.04 -4.62
CA GLY A 51 -1.25 10.16 -4.97
C GLY A 51 -0.52 11.52 -4.87
N GLY A 52 -1.22 12.62 -5.24
CA GLY A 52 -0.67 13.97 -5.14
C GLY A 52 0.40 14.31 -6.18
N ARG A 53 0.56 13.51 -7.23
CA ARG A 53 1.56 13.64 -8.29
C ARG A 53 1.53 15.01 -8.97
N GLY A 54 0.33 15.59 -9.17
CA GLY A 54 0.18 16.92 -9.76
C GLY A 54 0.85 18.02 -8.93
N LYS A 55 0.67 18.00 -7.61
CA LYS A 55 1.29 18.96 -6.67
C LYS A 55 2.82 18.81 -6.65
N GLY A 56 3.33 17.58 -6.85
CA GLY A 56 4.76 17.29 -6.94
C GLY A 56 5.41 17.58 -8.31
N GLY A 57 4.64 18.07 -9.29
CA GLY A 57 5.15 18.35 -10.64
C GLY A 57 5.19 17.16 -11.60
N GLY A 58 4.64 16.02 -11.18
CA GLY A 58 4.57 14.77 -11.96
C GLY A 58 3.43 14.71 -12.98
N VAL A 59 2.64 15.78 -13.16
CA VAL A 59 1.54 15.86 -14.14
C VAL A 59 1.65 17.16 -14.89
N LYS A 60 1.75 17.09 -16.23
CA LYS A 60 1.91 18.27 -17.10
C LYS A 60 1.02 18.19 -18.33
N LEU A 61 0.29 19.28 -18.59
CA LEU A 61 -0.45 19.45 -19.84
C LEU A 61 0.51 19.87 -20.94
N SER A 62 0.39 19.26 -22.10
CA SER A 62 1.16 19.55 -23.31
C SER A 62 0.22 19.95 -24.45
N SER A 63 0.54 21.03 -25.14
CA SER A 63 -0.26 21.55 -26.23
C SER A 63 0.04 20.86 -27.56
N ASP A 64 1.21 20.25 -27.68
CA ASP A 64 1.67 19.52 -28.84
C ASP A 64 2.65 18.37 -28.46
N ALA A 65 3.03 17.59 -29.46
CA ALA A 65 3.92 16.43 -29.26
C ALA A 65 5.36 16.81 -28.86
N ALA A 66 5.86 17.98 -29.28
CA ALA A 66 7.20 18.43 -28.89
C ALA A 66 7.22 18.84 -27.40
N GLU A 67 6.18 19.48 -26.95
CA GLU A 67 6.01 19.80 -25.52
C GLU A 67 5.83 18.53 -24.69
N ALA A 68 5.11 17.53 -25.19
CA ALA A 68 4.96 16.23 -24.54
C ALA A 68 6.33 15.50 -24.40
N GLU A 69 7.18 15.53 -25.44
CA GLU A 69 8.55 14.99 -25.38
C GLU A 69 9.39 15.70 -24.31
N LYS A 70 9.32 17.03 -24.26
CA LYS A 70 10.02 17.83 -23.25
C LYS A 70 9.55 17.51 -21.85
N HIS A 71 8.23 17.50 -21.59
CA HIS A 71 7.66 17.21 -20.29
C HIS A 71 7.96 15.78 -19.83
N ALA A 72 7.92 14.80 -20.74
CA ALA A 72 8.34 13.44 -20.43
C ALA A 72 9.82 13.39 -20.04
N GLY A 73 10.71 14.13 -20.73
CA GLY A 73 12.13 14.24 -20.38
C GLY A 73 12.39 14.87 -19.01
N GLU A 74 11.50 15.78 -18.56
CA GLU A 74 11.59 16.39 -17.23
C GLU A 74 11.06 15.47 -16.12
N ILE A 75 10.06 14.62 -16.42
CA ILE A 75 9.38 13.74 -15.46
C ILE A 75 10.11 12.40 -15.33
N LEU A 76 10.55 11.80 -16.43
CA LEU A 76 11.27 10.51 -16.41
C LEU A 76 12.58 10.64 -15.64
N GLY A 77 12.79 9.76 -14.69
CA GLY A 77 13.98 9.73 -13.83
C GLY A 77 13.97 10.73 -12.67
N MET A 78 12.97 11.62 -12.56
CA MET A 78 12.87 12.52 -11.41
C MET A 78 12.55 11.73 -10.14
N GLN A 79 13.01 12.24 -9.00
CA GLN A 79 12.59 11.81 -7.67
C GLN A 79 11.32 12.60 -7.31
N LEU A 80 10.16 11.96 -7.45
CA LEU A 80 8.88 12.62 -7.23
C LEU A 80 8.49 12.55 -5.75
N ILE A 81 8.47 13.71 -5.10
CA ILE A 81 8.08 13.85 -3.70
C ILE A 81 6.63 14.27 -3.62
N THR A 82 5.84 13.49 -2.90
CA THR A 82 4.43 13.77 -2.58
C THR A 82 4.20 13.55 -1.08
N HIS A 83 3.04 13.89 -0.57
CA HIS A 83 2.68 13.60 0.82
C HIS A 83 2.59 12.08 1.13
N GLN A 84 2.54 11.23 0.09
CA GLN A 84 2.44 9.77 0.23
C GLN A 84 3.78 9.03 0.00
N THR A 85 4.79 9.68 -0.62
CA THR A 85 6.10 9.07 -0.88
C THR A 85 7.12 9.33 0.22
N GLY A 86 6.79 10.18 1.20
CA GLY A 86 7.76 10.66 2.18
C GLY A 86 8.84 11.59 1.58
N PRO A 87 9.83 12.02 2.37
CA PRO A 87 10.86 12.97 1.95
C PRO A 87 11.85 12.37 0.93
N GLU A 88 12.03 11.06 0.92
CA GLU A 88 12.88 10.33 -0.03
C GLU A 88 12.32 10.40 -1.46
N GLY A 89 10.98 10.48 -1.58
CA GLY A 89 10.28 10.47 -2.85
C GLY A 89 10.33 9.10 -3.54
N GLN A 90 9.75 9.03 -4.74
CA GLN A 90 9.76 7.84 -5.58
C GLN A 90 10.32 8.17 -6.96
N LYS A 91 11.22 7.32 -7.49
CA LYS A 91 11.81 7.53 -8.80
C LYS A 91 10.82 7.19 -9.92
N VAL A 92 10.55 8.14 -10.79
CA VAL A 92 9.64 7.94 -11.93
C VAL A 92 10.36 7.18 -13.03
N LYS A 93 9.88 5.97 -13.37
CA LYS A 93 10.44 5.10 -14.41
C LYS A 93 9.68 5.17 -15.72
N GLN A 94 8.39 5.55 -15.65
CA GLN A 94 7.48 5.58 -16.80
C GLN A 94 6.45 6.69 -16.64
N VAL A 95 5.92 7.15 -17.77
CA VAL A 95 4.84 8.13 -17.81
C VAL A 95 3.66 7.59 -18.58
N LEU A 96 2.45 7.96 -18.17
CA LEU A 96 1.23 7.80 -18.98
C LEU A 96 1.03 9.07 -19.79
N VAL A 97 0.93 8.93 -21.09
CA VAL A 97 0.55 10.02 -22.02
C VAL A 97 -0.87 9.75 -22.45
N GLU A 98 -1.79 10.65 -22.10
CA GLU A 98 -3.21 10.49 -22.40
C GLU A 98 -3.82 11.75 -22.98
N GLU A 99 -4.92 11.59 -23.72
CA GLU A 99 -5.66 12.73 -24.31
C GLU A 99 -6.12 13.72 -23.23
N ALA A 100 -5.99 15.00 -23.52
CA ALA A 100 -6.44 16.04 -22.60
C ALA A 100 -7.96 16.12 -22.61
N THR A 101 -8.58 15.91 -21.45
CA THR A 101 -10.03 15.96 -21.25
C THR A 101 -10.48 17.39 -20.94
N GLU A 102 -11.52 17.88 -21.59
CA GLU A 102 -12.15 19.16 -21.25
C GLU A 102 -13.11 19.00 -20.07
N ILE A 103 -12.63 19.39 -18.89
CA ILE A 103 -13.34 19.24 -17.62
C ILE A 103 -14.35 20.38 -17.44
N ASP A 104 -15.58 20.02 -17.07
CA ASP A 104 -16.60 20.95 -16.56
C ASP A 104 -16.65 20.90 -15.02
N ARG A 105 -16.73 19.68 -14.44
CA ARG A 105 -16.77 19.48 -12.99
C ARG A 105 -15.89 18.28 -12.59
N GLU A 106 -15.26 18.42 -11.43
CA GLU A 106 -14.50 17.36 -10.78
C GLU A 106 -15.28 16.82 -9.58
N LEU A 107 -15.42 15.50 -9.51
CA LEU A 107 -16.14 14.77 -8.49
C LEU A 107 -15.20 13.72 -7.87
N TYR A 108 -15.57 13.23 -6.71
CA TYR A 108 -14.91 12.09 -6.05
C TYR A 108 -15.84 10.87 -6.06
N LEU A 109 -15.29 9.70 -6.33
CA LEU A 109 -15.96 8.42 -6.16
C LEU A 109 -14.95 7.38 -5.67
N GLY A 110 -15.28 6.68 -4.57
CA GLY A 110 -14.43 5.63 -4.03
C GLY A 110 -15.24 4.47 -3.46
N ILE A 111 -14.64 3.29 -3.42
CA ILE A 111 -15.16 2.10 -2.74
C ILE A 111 -14.09 1.57 -1.82
N VAL A 112 -14.43 1.39 -0.54
CA VAL A 112 -13.53 0.88 0.50
C VAL A 112 -14.27 -0.08 1.43
N MET A 113 -13.49 -0.88 2.14
CA MET A 113 -13.99 -1.65 3.28
C MET A 113 -14.11 -0.73 4.51
N ASP A 114 -15.32 -0.51 5.01
CA ASP A 114 -15.53 0.09 6.33
C ASP A 114 -15.31 -0.96 7.42
N ARG A 115 -14.23 -0.80 8.16
CA ARG A 115 -13.82 -1.74 9.21
C ARG A 115 -14.78 -1.74 10.42
N ALA A 116 -15.47 -0.63 10.66
CA ALA A 116 -16.40 -0.52 11.78
C ALA A 116 -17.67 -1.37 11.56
N THR A 117 -18.16 -1.41 10.33
CA THR A 117 -19.34 -2.18 9.94
C THR A 117 -19.02 -3.49 9.25
N SER A 118 -17.73 -3.73 8.87
CA SER A 118 -17.27 -4.88 8.08
C SER A 118 -18.02 -5.01 6.75
N LYS A 119 -18.35 -3.88 6.13
CA LYS A 119 -19.07 -3.82 4.84
C LYS A 119 -18.34 -2.93 3.86
N LEU A 120 -18.54 -3.18 2.58
CA LEU A 120 -18.11 -2.27 1.52
C LEU A 120 -18.97 -1.01 1.54
N VAL A 121 -18.34 0.13 1.37
CA VAL A 121 -19.01 1.44 1.30
C VAL A 121 -18.57 2.17 0.06
N VAL A 122 -19.55 2.60 -0.73
CA VAL A 122 -19.34 3.57 -1.81
C VAL A 122 -19.39 4.97 -1.21
N MET A 123 -18.35 5.73 -1.44
CA MET A 123 -18.26 7.14 -1.04
C MET A 123 -18.26 8.02 -2.29
N ALA A 124 -18.99 9.11 -2.25
CA ALA A 124 -19.07 10.07 -3.34
C ALA A 124 -19.10 11.50 -2.80
N SER A 125 -18.45 12.44 -3.49
CA SER A 125 -18.46 13.86 -3.12
C SER A 125 -18.40 14.75 -4.35
N GLN A 126 -18.99 15.93 -4.25
CA GLN A 126 -18.84 17.00 -5.24
C GLN A 126 -17.46 17.69 -5.15
N ALA A 127 -16.69 17.44 -4.10
CA ALA A 127 -15.32 17.92 -3.93
C ALA A 127 -14.32 16.91 -4.53
N GLY A 128 -14.17 16.92 -5.85
CA GLY A 128 -13.17 16.14 -6.57
C GLY A 128 -11.82 16.84 -6.71
N GLY A 129 -10.77 16.08 -7.06
CA GLY A 129 -9.41 16.60 -7.22
C GLY A 129 -8.73 17.03 -5.92
N MET A 130 -9.35 16.76 -4.77
CA MET A 130 -8.85 17.06 -3.42
C MET A 130 -8.60 15.78 -2.64
N ASP A 131 -7.78 15.87 -1.58
CA ASP A 131 -7.58 14.76 -0.65
C ASP A 131 -8.88 14.50 0.13
N ILE A 132 -9.46 13.32 -0.04
CA ILE A 132 -10.76 12.98 0.57
C ILE A 132 -10.69 12.94 2.10
N GLU A 133 -9.53 12.63 2.66
CA GLU A 133 -9.26 12.65 4.10
C GLU A 133 -9.41 14.08 4.65
N GLN A 134 -8.97 15.09 3.91
CA GLN A 134 -9.17 16.48 4.29
C GLN A 134 -10.66 16.86 4.24
N VAL A 135 -11.37 16.45 3.19
CA VAL A 135 -12.83 16.67 3.07
C VAL A 135 -13.56 15.98 4.25
N ALA A 136 -13.13 14.75 4.61
CA ALA A 136 -13.70 14.01 5.73
C ALA A 136 -13.47 14.69 7.09
N ALA A 137 -12.33 15.35 7.26
CA ALA A 137 -12.00 16.06 8.49
C ALA A 137 -12.69 17.42 8.61
N GLU A 138 -12.75 18.18 7.52
CA GLU A 138 -13.24 19.57 7.52
C GLU A 138 -14.74 19.66 7.25
N THR A 139 -15.26 18.86 6.32
CA THR A 139 -16.65 18.90 5.83
C THR A 139 -17.24 17.50 5.60
N PRO A 140 -17.35 16.65 6.65
CA PRO A 140 -17.78 15.25 6.52
C PRO A 140 -19.18 15.10 5.89
N ASP A 141 -20.05 16.08 6.05
CA ASP A 141 -21.41 16.09 5.47
C ASP A 141 -21.41 16.19 3.91
N GLN A 142 -20.28 16.55 3.29
CA GLN A 142 -20.14 16.57 1.84
C GLN A 142 -19.81 15.17 1.26
N ILE A 143 -19.57 14.19 2.11
CA ILE A 143 -19.30 12.81 1.68
C ILE A 143 -20.58 11.99 1.80
N LEU A 144 -21.15 11.66 0.66
CA LEU A 144 -22.26 10.73 0.54
C LEU A 144 -21.74 9.30 0.70
N LYS A 145 -22.49 8.45 1.41
CA LYS A 145 -22.11 7.07 1.67
C LYS A 145 -23.28 6.14 1.41
N GLU A 146 -23.03 5.06 0.67
CA GLU A 146 -23.97 3.96 0.50
C GLU A 146 -23.27 2.65 0.82
N THR A 147 -23.86 1.87 1.71
CA THR A 147 -23.29 0.58 2.12
C THR A 147 -23.73 -0.52 1.15
N ILE A 148 -22.77 -1.30 0.68
CA ILE A 148 -23.04 -2.47 -0.17
C ILE A 148 -23.32 -3.67 0.74
N ASP A 149 -24.47 -4.28 0.55
CA ASP A 149 -24.77 -5.56 1.20
C ASP A 149 -24.08 -6.70 0.44
N PRO A 150 -23.25 -7.53 1.09
CA PRO A 150 -22.49 -8.57 0.39
C PRO A 150 -23.37 -9.69 -0.22
N GLY A 151 -24.62 -9.81 0.23
CA GLY A 151 -25.56 -10.82 -0.29
C GLY A 151 -26.29 -10.40 -1.57
N ILE A 152 -26.47 -9.10 -1.79
CA ILE A 152 -27.25 -8.56 -2.91
C ILE A 152 -26.51 -7.52 -3.75
N GLY A 153 -25.29 -7.12 -3.36
CA GLY A 153 -24.50 -6.10 -4.03
C GLY A 153 -25.07 -4.69 -3.95
N LEU A 154 -24.47 -3.76 -4.68
CA LEU A 154 -24.96 -2.39 -4.81
C LEU A 154 -26.28 -2.35 -5.58
N GLN A 155 -27.33 -1.81 -4.96
CA GLN A 155 -28.65 -1.75 -5.57
C GLN A 155 -28.82 -0.49 -6.42
N GLY A 156 -29.65 -0.59 -7.47
CA GLY A 156 -29.86 0.52 -8.41
C GLY A 156 -30.41 1.81 -7.77
N PHE A 157 -31.16 1.72 -6.66
CA PHE A 157 -31.60 2.91 -5.94
C PHE A 157 -30.47 3.62 -5.22
N GLN A 158 -29.48 2.90 -4.69
CA GLN A 158 -28.30 3.44 -4.05
C GLN A 158 -27.42 4.19 -5.09
N ALA A 159 -27.17 3.58 -6.24
CA ALA A 159 -26.44 4.25 -7.32
C ALA A 159 -27.16 5.54 -7.78
N ARG A 160 -28.50 5.53 -7.84
CA ARG A 160 -29.27 6.74 -8.15
C ARG A 160 -29.19 7.79 -7.05
N SER A 161 -29.22 7.39 -5.78
CA SER A 161 -29.04 8.29 -4.62
C SER A 161 -27.71 9.01 -4.70
N LEU A 162 -26.62 8.27 -4.93
CA LEU A 162 -25.27 8.85 -5.09
C LEU A 162 -25.18 9.78 -6.29
N ALA A 163 -25.66 9.35 -7.47
CA ALA A 163 -25.64 10.17 -8.69
C ALA A 163 -26.42 11.48 -8.53
N PHE A 164 -27.57 11.42 -7.84
CA PHE A 164 -28.36 12.61 -7.51
C PHE A 164 -27.61 13.54 -6.54
N GLY A 165 -27.01 12.97 -5.48
CA GLY A 165 -26.23 13.72 -4.51
C GLY A 165 -24.96 14.35 -5.11
N LEU A 166 -24.37 13.76 -6.16
CA LEU A 166 -23.30 14.34 -6.96
C LEU A 166 -23.78 15.51 -7.84
N GLY A 167 -25.09 15.83 -7.85
CA GLY A 167 -25.66 16.87 -8.68
C GLY A 167 -25.62 16.55 -10.17
N LEU A 168 -25.64 15.25 -10.53
CA LEU A 168 -25.74 14.83 -11.92
C LEU A 168 -27.19 14.92 -12.41
N ASP A 169 -27.38 15.35 -13.66
CA ASP A 169 -28.67 15.45 -14.29
C ASP A 169 -28.66 14.93 -15.74
N GLY A 170 -29.84 14.84 -16.37
CA GLY A 170 -29.99 14.47 -17.76
C GLY A 170 -29.29 13.16 -18.13
N ASP A 171 -28.45 13.21 -19.15
CA ASP A 171 -27.69 12.05 -19.61
C ASP A 171 -26.47 11.75 -18.72
N ALA A 172 -25.84 12.77 -18.10
CA ALA A 172 -24.78 12.58 -17.12
C ALA A 172 -25.28 11.79 -15.89
N PHE A 173 -26.54 11.99 -15.47
CA PHE A 173 -27.14 11.18 -14.40
C PHE A 173 -27.20 9.70 -14.75
N LYS A 174 -27.68 9.36 -15.97
CA LYS A 174 -27.77 7.97 -16.41
C LYS A 174 -26.38 7.32 -16.49
N GLN A 175 -25.40 8.04 -17.06
CA GLN A 175 -24.02 7.62 -17.15
C GLN A 175 -23.41 7.43 -15.74
N GLY A 176 -23.66 8.38 -14.80
CA GLY A 176 -23.18 8.29 -13.42
C GLY A 176 -23.73 7.07 -12.68
N VAL A 177 -25.03 6.77 -12.82
CA VAL A 177 -25.64 5.55 -12.26
C VAL A 177 -25.00 4.31 -12.83
N GLN A 178 -24.80 4.26 -14.17
CA GLN A 178 -24.13 3.15 -14.84
C GLN A 178 -22.67 3.00 -14.34
N PHE A 179 -21.94 4.11 -14.27
CA PHE A 179 -20.54 4.15 -13.80
C PHE A 179 -20.42 3.57 -12.38
N ILE A 180 -21.19 4.10 -11.42
CA ILE A 180 -21.18 3.67 -10.02
C ILE A 180 -21.50 2.17 -9.91
N THR A 181 -22.53 1.71 -10.63
CA THR A 181 -22.93 0.29 -10.62
C THR A 181 -21.83 -0.61 -11.21
N THR A 182 -21.19 -0.16 -12.30
CA THR A 182 -20.13 -0.93 -12.96
C THR A 182 -18.86 -0.95 -12.12
N LEU A 183 -18.49 0.18 -11.46
CA LEU A 183 -17.36 0.23 -10.58
C LEU A 183 -17.52 -0.73 -9.38
N ALA A 184 -18.73 -0.81 -8.79
CA ALA A 184 -19.01 -1.76 -7.71
C ALA A 184 -18.84 -3.22 -8.19
N LYS A 185 -19.33 -3.55 -9.39
CA LYS A 185 -19.14 -4.88 -9.99
C LYS A 185 -17.66 -5.18 -10.27
N ALA A 186 -16.91 -4.22 -10.81
CA ALA A 186 -15.47 -4.37 -11.04
C ALA A 186 -14.74 -4.62 -9.73
N PHE A 187 -15.05 -3.84 -8.70
CA PHE A 187 -14.49 -3.97 -7.35
C PHE A 187 -14.66 -5.38 -6.78
N GLU A 188 -15.90 -5.90 -6.80
CA GLU A 188 -16.22 -7.24 -6.30
C GLU A 188 -15.61 -8.35 -7.17
N ALA A 189 -15.66 -8.22 -8.49
CA ALA A 189 -15.18 -9.23 -9.42
C ALA A 189 -13.66 -9.41 -9.44
N THR A 190 -12.91 -8.41 -9.00
CA THR A 190 -11.44 -8.41 -9.00
C THR A 190 -10.85 -8.43 -7.57
N ASP A 191 -11.69 -8.65 -6.56
CA ASP A 191 -11.30 -8.65 -5.14
C ASP A 191 -10.47 -7.41 -4.76
N CYS A 192 -10.96 -6.22 -5.15
CA CYS A 192 -10.34 -4.96 -4.76
C CYS A 192 -10.45 -4.74 -3.24
N SER A 193 -9.45 -4.11 -2.64
CA SER A 193 -9.48 -3.57 -1.29
C SER A 193 -9.72 -2.05 -1.26
N LEU A 194 -9.42 -1.38 -2.37
CA LEU A 194 -9.67 0.03 -2.63
C LEU A 194 -9.91 0.24 -4.12
N ALA A 195 -10.92 1.02 -4.48
CA ALA A 195 -11.02 1.64 -5.79
C ALA A 195 -11.37 3.11 -5.60
N GLU A 196 -10.54 3.99 -6.09
CA GLU A 196 -10.69 5.44 -5.96
C GLU A 196 -10.57 6.09 -7.34
N ILE A 197 -11.56 6.90 -7.68
CA ILE A 197 -11.59 7.72 -8.88
C ILE A 197 -11.56 9.19 -8.43
N ASN A 198 -10.40 9.82 -8.54
CA ASN A 198 -10.22 11.19 -8.03
C ASN A 198 -9.26 12.01 -8.91
N PRO A 199 -9.81 12.81 -9.85
CA PRO A 199 -11.23 13.09 -10.02
C PRO A 199 -11.96 12.11 -10.94
N LEU A 200 -13.24 11.88 -10.63
CA LEU A 200 -14.27 11.51 -11.58
C LEU A 200 -14.73 12.81 -12.25
N VAL A 201 -14.69 12.91 -13.55
CA VAL A 201 -15.02 14.16 -14.21
C VAL A 201 -16.32 14.10 -15.00
N VAL A 202 -17.04 15.21 -14.98
CA VAL A 202 -18.06 15.54 -15.98
C VAL A 202 -17.36 16.41 -17.02
N THR A 203 -17.36 15.98 -18.28
CA THR A 203 -16.78 16.76 -19.37
C THR A 203 -17.75 17.84 -19.85
N LYS A 204 -17.25 18.83 -20.63
CA LYS A 204 -18.11 19.84 -21.26
C LYS A 204 -19.16 19.24 -22.18
N ASP A 205 -18.92 18.05 -22.72
CA ASP A 205 -19.86 17.29 -23.54
C ASP A 205 -20.78 16.38 -22.71
N ASN A 206 -20.88 16.62 -21.39
CA ASN A 206 -21.69 15.84 -20.45
C ASN A 206 -21.36 14.33 -20.40
N GLN A 207 -20.10 13.96 -20.62
CA GLN A 207 -19.65 12.58 -20.44
C GLN A 207 -19.08 12.39 -19.03
N ILE A 208 -19.24 11.20 -18.47
CA ILE A 208 -18.65 10.80 -17.18
C ILE A 208 -17.40 9.97 -17.46
N VAL A 209 -16.24 10.42 -16.96
CA VAL A 209 -14.93 9.80 -17.26
C VAL A 209 -14.10 9.66 -15.99
N ALA A 210 -13.44 8.53 -15.78
CA ALA A 210 -12.42 8.37 -14.75
C ALA A 210 -11.12 9.00 -15.21
N LEU A 211 -10.81 10.21 -14.73
CA LEU A 211 -9.62 10.94 -15.14
C LEU A 211 -8.35 10.45 -14.42
N ASP A 212 -8.48 10.06 -13.16
CA ASP A 212 -7.44 9.38 -12.40
C ASP A 212 -8.07 8.20 -11.64
N ALA A 213 -7.32 7.12 -11.52
CA ALA A 213 -7.79 5.90 -10.89
C ALA A 213 -6.69 5.27 -10.03
N LYS A 214 -7.04 4.93 -8.80
CA LYS A 214 -6.19 4.17 -7.88
C LYS A 214 -6.94 2.92 -7.45
N ILE A 215 -6.34 1.76 -7.72
CA ILE A 215 -6.90 0.46 -7.36
C ILE A 215 -5.87 -0.32 -6.55
N ASN A 216 -6.33 -0.89 -5.44
CA ASN A 216 -5.57 -1.87 -4.66
C ASN A 216 -6.39 -3.16 -4.59
N PHE A 217 -5.70 -4.28 -4.54
CA PHE A 217 -6.29 -5.61 -4.44
C PHE A 217 -6.04 -6.24 -3.08
N ASP A 218 -6.89 -7.17 -2.68
CA ASP A 218 -6.65 -8.03 -1.53
C ASP A 218 -5.54 -9.04 -1.89
N ASP A 219 -4.43 -8.99 -1.16
CA ASP A 219 -3.29 -9.89 -1.37
C ASP A 219 -3.68 -11.37 -1.21
N ASN A 220 -4.64 -11.66 -0.34
CA ASN A 220 -5.12 -13.03 -0.12
C ASN A 220 -5.90 -13.58 -1.32
N ALA A 221 -6.48 -12.72 -2.15
CA ALA A 221 -7.25 -13.11 -3.32
C ALA A 221 -6.39 -13.22 -4.60
N LEU A 222 -5.14 -12.73 -4.61
CA LEU A 222 -4.28 -12.76 -5.81
C LEU A 222 -4.04 -14.17 -6.37
N CYS A 223 -4.16 -15.20 -5.54
CA CYS A 223 -4.08 -16.59 -6.01
C CYS A 223 -5.20 -16.95 -7.01
N LEU A 224 -6.31 -16.23 -7.01
CA LEU A 224 -7.45 -16.38 -7.93
C LEU A 224 -7.30 -15.51 -9.19
N HIS A 225 -6.47 -14.45 -9.14
CA HIS A 225 -6.30 -13.43 -10.17
C HIS A 225 -4.83 -13.37 -10.64
N LYS A 226 -4.40 -14.38 -11.41
CA LYS A 226 -3.02 -14.49 -11.90
C LYS A 226 -2.62 -13.39 -12.88
N ASP A 227 -3.55 -12.90 -13.66
CA ASP A 227 -3.42 -11.75 -14.55
C ASP A 227 -3.18 -10.45 -13.76
N ILE A 228 -3.92 -10.22 -12.68
CA ILE A 228 -3.73 -9.08 -11.78
C ILE A 228 -2.41 -9.22 -11.02
N GLN A 229 -2.10 -10.42 -10.52
CA GLN A 229 -0.82 -10.67 -9.82
C GLN A 229 0.40 -10.33 -10.69
N ALA A 230 0.30 -10.54 -12.00
CA ALA A 230 1.36 -10.21 -12.95
C ALA A 230 1.59 -8.70 -13.16
N LEU A 231 0.67 -7.84 -12.67
CA LEU A 231 0.79 -6.38 -12.71
C LEU A 231 1.64 -5.81 -11.58
N ARG A 232 2.08 -6.65 -10.63
CA ARG A 232 2.90 -6.21 -9.48
C ARG A 232 4.19 -5.57 -9.96
N ASP A 233 4.48 -4.39 -9.44
CA ASP A 233 5.76 -3.69 -9.64
C ASP A 233 6.53 -3.64 -8.32
N THR A 234 7.51 -4.52 -8.17
CA THR A 234 8.32 -4.63 -6.95
C THR A 234 9.26 -3.44 -6.75
N ASP A 235 9.52 -2.64 -7.79
CA ASP A 235 10.32 -1.42 -7.69
C ASP A 235 9.58 -0.27 -6.98
N GLU A 236 8.27 -0.42 -6.82
CA GLU A 236 7.39 0.51 -6.09
C GLU A 236 7.10 0.05 -4.64
N GLU A 237 7.68 -1.08 -4.23
CA GLU A 237 7.52 -1.63 -2.89
C GLU A 237 8.81 -1.43 -2.07
N ASP A 238 8.71 -1.53 -0.73
CA ASP A 238 9.89 -1.51 0.12
C ASP A 238 10.75 -2.76 -0.16
N PRO A 239 12.08 -2.62 -0.39
CA PRO A 239 12.94 -3.75 -0.72
C PRO A 239 12.95 -4.85 0.34
N LEU A 240 12.80 -4.51 1.64
CA LEU A 240 12.74 -5.48 2.73
C LEU A 240 11.41 -6.24 2.74
N GLU A 241 10.31 -5.56 2.39
CA GLU A 241 9.00 -6.22 2.23
C GLU A 241 9.01 -7.18 1.03
N VAL A 242 9.63 -6.78 -0.08
CA VAL A 242 9.81 -7.65 -1.26
C VAL A 242 10.63 -8.88 -0.87
N GLU A 243 11.80 -8.68 -0.27
CA GLU A 243 12.67 -9.78 0.17
C GLU A 243 11.96 -10.71 1.15
N ALA A 244 11.21 -10.16 2.13
CA ALA A 244 10.45 -10.94 3.10
C ALA A 244 9.38 -11.82 2.43
N SER A 245 8.75 -11.31 1.37
CA SER A 245 7.73 -12.06 0.64
C SER A 245 8.28 -13.32 -0.05
N GLU A 246 9.55 -13.35 -0.44
CA GLU A 246 10.22 -14.54 -1.02
C GLU A 246 10.34 -15.70 -0.02
N PHE A 247 10.39 -15.37 1.28
CA PHE A 247 10.44 -16.34 2.38
C PHE A 247 9.09 -16.57 3.05
N GLU A 248 8.01 -16.09 2.45
CA GLU A 248 6.64 -16.15 2.99
C GLU A 248 6.53 -15.54 4.41
N LEU A 249 7.30 -14.50 4.69
CA LEU A 249 7.26 -13.73 5.93
C LEU A 249 6.28 -12.55 5.78
N ASN A 250 5.49 -12.32 6.83
CA ASN A 250 4.67 -11.12 6.92
C ASN A 250 5.50 -9.99 7.55
N TYR A 251 6.11 -9.16 6.71
CA TYR A 251 6.94 -8.02 7.11
C TYR A 251 6.31 -6.72 6.61
N ILE A 252 6.29 -5.70 7.47
CA ILE A 252 5.90 -4.33 7.14
C ILE A 252 6.91 -3.40 7.78
N LYS A 253 7.57 -2.55 6.98
CA LYS A 253 8.49 -1.53 7.49
C LYS A 253 7.72 -0.40 8.19
N LEU A 254 8.26 0.10 9.30
CA LEU A 254 7.76 1.23 10.07
C LEU A 254 8.91 2.21 10.36
N ASP A 255 8.58 3.41 10.86
CA ASP A 255 9.53 4.50 11.09
C ASP A 255 10.18 4.46 12.48
N GLY A 256 10.41 3.28 13.04
CA GLY A 256 10.96 3.12 14.39
C GLY A 256 12.41 2.65 14.41
N GLU A 257 12.90 2.33 15.62
CA GLU A 257 14.28 1.94 15.90
C GLU A 257 14.44 0.59 16.59
N VAL A 258 13.31 -0.05 16.98
CA VAL A 258 13.30 -1.41 17.55
C VAL A 258 12.82 -2.41 16.50
N GLY A 259 13.73 -3.26 16.04
CA GLY A 259 13.37 -4.39 15.20
C GLY A 259 12.59 -5.44 15.99
N CYS A 260 11.43 -5.87 15.46
CA CYS A 260 10.53 -6.81 16.11
C CYS A 260 10.45 -8.14 15.35
N MET A 261 10.66 -9.27 16.01
CA MET A 261 10.40 -10.61 15.48
C MET A 261 9.48 -11.38 16.42
N VAL A 262 8.29 -11.72 15.93
CA VAL A 262 7.21 -12.27 16.75
C VAL A 262 6.52 -13.42 16.03
N ASN A 263 5.84 -14.29 16.73
CA ASN A 263 4.97 -15.30 16.16
C ASN A 263 3.50 -14.96 16.41
N GLY A 264 2.78 -14.71 15.32
CA GLY A 264 1.37 -14.36 15.33
C GLY A 264 1.08 -12.86 15.40
N ALA A 265 0.21 -12.40 14.53
CA ALA A 265 -0.10 -10.98 14.33
C ALA A 265 -0.60 -10.26 15.59
N GLY A 266 -1.41 -10.94 16.43
CA GLY A 266 -1.91 -10.37 17.69
C GLY A 266 -0.79 -10.09 18.68
N LEU A 267 0.18 -11.02 18.82
CA LEU A 267 1.35 -10.83 19.68
C LEU A 267 2.28 -9.75 19.09
N ALA A 268 2.42 -9.68 17.77
CA ALA A 268 3.20 -8.64 17.11
C ALA A 268 2.64 -7.24 17.42
N MET A 269 1.34 -7.03 17.28
CA MET A 269 0.69 -5.76 17.63
C MET A 269 0.87 -5.41 19.11
N ALA A 270 0.63 -6.37 20.02
CA ALA A 270 0.85 -6.16 21.45
C ALA A 270 2.32 -5.85 21.78
N THR A 271 3.26 -6.46 21.06
CA THR A 271 4.70 -6.19 21.22
C THR A 271 5.03 -4.77 20.78
N MET A 272 4.50 -4.31 19.66
CA MET A 272 4.68 -2.94 19.18
C MET A 272 4.08 -1.92 20.16
N ASP A 273 2.91 -2.20 20.71
CA ASP A 273 2.25 -1.32 21.69
C ASP A 273 3.07 -1.20 22.97
N ILE A 274 3.59 -2.30 23.52
CA ILE A 274 4.39 -2.26 24.75
C ILE A 274 5.73 -1.57 24.54
N ILE A 275 6.35 -1.67 23.36
CA ILE A 275 7.56 -0.92 22.99
C ILE A 275 7.27 0.58 23.01
N LYS A 276 6.17 1.02 22.40
CA LYS A 276 5.75 2.42 22.45
C LYS A 276 5.47 2.90 23.87
N TYR A 277 4.79 2.08 24.66
CA TYR A 277 4.52 2.39 26.06
C TYR A 277 5.80 2.53 26.88
N SER A 278 6.87 1.79 26.53
CA SER A 278 8.18 1.85 27.20
C SER A 278 9.07 3.01 26.67
N GLY A 279 8.55 3.85 25.77
CA GLY A 279 9.20 5.08 25.31
C GLY A 279 10.20 4.89 24.17
N SER A 280 10.03 3.83 23.36
CA SER A 280 10.73 3.60 22.10
C SER A 280 9.72 3.39 20.95
N SER A 281 10.18 3.11 19.74
CA SER A 281 9.31 2.92 18.57
C SER A 281 9.66 1.66 17.78
N PRO A 282 8.66 0.87 17.32
CA PRO A 282 8.90 -0.32 16.50
C PRO A 282 9.33 0.07 15.08
N ALA A 283 10.39 -0.56 14.57
CA ALA A 283 10.90 -0.37 13.22
C ALA A 283 10.14 -1.19 12.17
N ASN A 284 9.44 -2.22 12.62
CA ASN A 284 8.71 -3.12 11.72
C ASN A 284 7.61 -3.90 12.44
N PHE A 285 6.66 -4.40 11.66
CA PHE A 285 5.85 -5.55 11.99
C PHE A 285 6.50 -6.77 11.33
N LEU A 286 6.73 -7.87 12.08
CA LEU A 286 7.21 -9.13 11.52
C LEU A 286 6.61 -10.31 12.27
N ASP A 287 5.78 -11.08 11.56
CA ASP A 287 5.23 -12.34 12.02
C ASP A 287 5.89 -13.51 11.27
N VAL A 288 6.63 -14.34 12.02
CA VAL A 288 7.28 -15.54 11.45
C VAL A 288 6.31 -16.70 11.20
N GLY A 289 5.04 -16.55 11.60
CA GLY A 289 3.98 -17.54 11.41
C GLY A 289 4.06 -18.77 12.30
N GLY A 290 2.97 -19.55 12.32
CA GLY A 290 2.82 -20.74 13.17
C GLY A 290 3.62 -21.95 12.71
N GLY A 291 3.95 -22.05 11.41
CA GLY A 291 4.70 -23.18 10.82
C GLY A 291 6.20 -22.91 10.65
N THR A 292 6.76 -22.00 11.44
CA THR A 292 8.15 -21.54 11.26
C THR A 292 9.18 -22.65 11.45
N ASN A 293 10.23 -22.59 10.63
CA ASN A 293 11.41 -23.47 10.70
C ASN A 293 12.68 -22.62 10.91
N VAL A 294 13.80 -23.28 11.13
CA VAL A 294 15.11 -22.64 11.38
C VAL A 294 15.52 -21.68 10.25
N GLU A 295 15.34 -22.09 9.01
CA GLU A 295 15.69 -21.29 7.84
C GLU A 295 14.85 -20.01 7.74
N ARG A 296 13.56 -20.11 8.00
CA ARG A 296 12.63 -18.97 7.99
C ARG A 296 12.97 -17.97 9.08
N VAL A 297 13.30 -18.44 10.30
CA VAL A 297 13.77 -17.58 11.40
C VAL A 297 15.09 -16.89 11.05
N ARG A 298 16.04 -17.62 10.47
CA ARG A 298 17.31 -17.03 10.03
C ARG A 298 17.11 -15.93 9.00
N ASN A 299 16.28 -16.15 7.98
CA ASN A 299 15.99 -15.13 6.96
C ASN A 299 15.23 -13.95 7.54
N ALA A 300 14.25 -14.17 8.42
CA ALA A 300 13.54 -13.13 9.14
C ALA A 300 14.49 -12.23 9.94
N PHE A 301 15.42 -12.86 10.68
CA PHE A 301 16.41 -12.12 11.45
C PHE A 301 17.38 -11.34 10.56
N ARG A 302 17.83 -11.94 9.45
CA ARG A 302 18.72 -11.29 8.48
C ARG A 302 18.06 -10.05 7.87
N ILE A 303 16.81 -10.13 7.44
CA ILE A 303 16.05 -9.00 6.91
C ILE A 303 15.96 -7.90 7.96
N LEU A 304 15.64 -8.25 9.20
CA LEU A 304 15.44 -7.31 10.29
C LEU A 304 16.70 -6.51 10.62
N ILE A 305 17.88 -7.14 10.61
CA ILE A 305 19.16 -6.46 10.88
C ILE A 305 19.74 -5.72 9.66
N SER A 306 19.23 -5.97 8.46
CA SER A 306 19.63 -5.21 7.26
C SER A 306 18.95 -3.83 7.21
N ASP A 307 17.94 -3.59 8.02
CA ASP A 307 17.35 -2.28 8.21
C ASP A 307 18.29 -1.38 9.01
N THR A 308 18.80 -0.33 8.39
CA THR A 308 19.77 0.61 8.98
C THR A 308 19.18 1.47 10.10
N ASP A 309 17.86 1.56 10.22
CA ASP A 309 17.17 2.30 11.27
C ASP A 309 17.07 1.50 12.57
N VAL A 310 17.28 0.17 12.50
CA VAL A 310 17.22 -0.72 13.67
C VAL A 310 18.44 -0.53 14.56
N ARG A 311 18.19 -0.10 15.80
CA ARG A 311 19.20 0.12 16.86
C ARG A 311 19.20 -0.95 17.95
N ALA A 312 18.11 -1.67 18.10
CA ALA A 312 17.99 -2.84 18.98
C ALA A 312 16.96 -3.81 18.42
N VAL A 313 17.04 -5.09 18.75
CA VAL A 313 16.10 -6.12 18.29
C VAL A 313 15.39 -6.74 19.47
N PHE A 314 14.07 -6.88 19.37
CA PHE A 314 13.23 -7.60 20.31
C PHE A 314 12.62 -8.84 19.64
N ILE A 315 13.05 -10.02 20.09
CA ILE A 315 12.49 -11.32 19.68
C ILE A 315 11.52 -11.75 20.77
N ASN A 316 10.23 -11.79 20.45
CA ASN A 316 9.18 -12.15 21.41
C ASN A 316 8.37 -13.33 20.89
N ILE A 317 8.62 -14.51 21.44
CA ILE A 317 7.97 -15.75 21.02
C ILE A 317 7.10 -16.30 22.16
N PHE A 318 5.85 -16.53 21.81
CA PHE A 318 4.96 -17.33 22.66
C PHE A 318 4.64 -18.65 21.94
N GLY A 319 5.33 -19.70 22.36
CA GLY A 319 5.23 -21.01 21.75
C GLY A 319 3.88 -21.69 22.04
N GLY A 320 3.18 -21.94 20.94
CA GLY A 320 2.04 -22.85 20.89
C GLY A 320 2.37 -23.90 19.82
N ILE A 321 1.97 -23.65 18.57
CA ILE A 321 2.40 -24.44 17.41
C ILE A 321 3.89 -24.16 17.10
N VAL A 322 4.33 -22.92 17.21
CA VAL A 322 5.75 -22.53 17.13
C VAL A 322 6.49 -23.10 18.33
N ARG A 323 7.65 -23.70 18.09
CA ARG A 323 8.51 -24.26 19.10
C ARG A 323 9.68 -23.32 19.38
N CYS A 324 9.87 -22.93 20.64
CA CYS A 324 10.92 -22.02 21.07
C CYS A 324 12.34 -22.55 20.78
N ASP A 325 12.57 -23.85 20.86
CA ASP A 325 13.85 -24.48 20.51
C ASP A 325 14.24 -24.27 19.04
N ARG A 326 13.29 -24.34 18.10
CA ARG A 326 13.53 -24.06 16.68
C ARG A 326 13.82 -22.59 16.42
N VAL A 327 13.14 -21.70 17.11
CA VAL A 327 13.41 -20.27 17.02
C VAL A 327 14.80 -19.95 17.55
N ALA A 328 15.15 -20.46 18.75
CA ALA A 328 16.47 -20.30 19.34
C ALA A 328 17.57 -20.80 18.39
N GLN A 329 17.40 -22.01 17.81
CA GLN A 329 18.31 -22.55 16.81
C GLN A 329 18.50 -21.61 15.60
N GLY A 330 17.41 -21.11 15.03
CA GLY A 330 17.45 -20.19 13.89
C GLY A 330 18.15 -18.88 14.21
N VAL A 331 17.93 -18.33 15.39
CA VAL A 331 18.62 -17.12 15.86
C VAL A 331 20.11 -17.36 16.04
N VAL A 332 20.50 -18.47 16.69
CA VAL A 332 21.91 -18.84 16.89
C VAL A 332 22.62 -19.04 15.54
N GLU A 333 21.99 -19.74 14.59
CA GLU A 333 22.57 -19.92 13.24
C GLU A 333 22.72 -18.58 12.50
N ALA A 334 21.74 -17.68 12.60
CA ALA A 334 21.82 -16.36 12.01
C ALA A 334 22.98 -15.55 12.62
N LEU A 335 23.08 -15.50 13.95
CA LEU A 335 24.15 -14.79 14.66
C LEU A 335 25.54 -15.38 14.36
N GLY A 336 25.64 -16.69 14.12
CA GLY A 336 26.90 -17.34 13.73
C GLY A 336 27.40 -16.98 12.33
N THR A 337 26.53 -16.44 11.47
CA THR A 337 26.84 -16.10 10.07
C THR A 337 26.82 -14.62 9.76
N LEU A 338 26.25 -13.79 10.65
CA LEU A 338 26.01 -12.37 10.47
C LEU A 338 26.80 -11.56 11.50
N ASP A 339 27.37 -10.43 11.09
CA ASP A 339 28.03 -9.46 12.00
C ASP A 339 26.97 -8.56 12.64
N VAL A 340 26.36 -9.03 13.74
CA VAL A 340 25.29 -8.34 14.44
C VAL A 340 25.87 -7.39 15.48
N LYS A 341 25.65 -6.07 15.30
CA LYS A 341 26.19 -5.03 16.17
C LYS A 341 25.12 -4.40 17.09
N VAL A 342 23.87 -4.76 16.89
CA VAL A 342 22.76 -4.23 17.67
C VAL A 342 22.45 -5.12 18.87
N PRO A 343 22.10 -4.55 20.04
CA PRO A 343 21.69 -5.31 21.20
C PRO A 343 20.42 -6.12 20.93
N LEU A 344 20.40 -7.33 21.47
CA LEU A 344 19.30 -8.28 21.32
C LEU A 344 18.62 -8.52 22.66
N VAL A 345 17.29 -8.42 22.68
CA VAL A 345 16.44 -8.83 23.80
C VAL A 345 15.56 -9.98 23.33
N ILE A 346 15.59 -11.09 24.06
CA ILE A 346 14.88 -12.33 23.68
C ILE A 346 13.95 -12.74 24.80
N ARG A 347 12.69 -12.98 24.46
CA ARG A 347 11.69 -13.54 25.34
C ARG A 347 11.11 -14.80 24.69
N LEU A 348 11.28 -15.94 25.35
CA LEU A 348 10.73 -17.22 24.92
C LEU A 348 9.78 -17.74 26.01
N GLN A 349 8.54 -18.01 25.64
CA GLN A 349 7.54 -18.66 26.51
C GLN A 349 6.78 -19.75 25.76
N GLY A 350 6.23 -20.72 26.49
CA GLY A 350 5.39 -21.78 25.94
C GLY A 350 6.17 -23.00 25.50
N THR A 351 5.79 -23.62 24.38
CA THR A 351 6.29 -24.91 23.92
C THR A 351 7.83 -24.92 23.74
N ASN A 352 8.54 -25.76 24.47
CA ASN A 352 10.00 -25.92 24.45
C ASN A 352 10.76 -24.63 24.81
N ALA A 353 10.23 -23.82 25.73
CA ALA A 353 10.89 -22.57 26.14
C ALA A 353 12.19 -22.87 26.94
N GLU A 354 12.22 -23.92 27.79
CA GLU A 354 13.40 -24.30 28.53
C GLU A 354 14.53 -24.81 27.62
N GLU A 355 14.19 -25.62 26.61
CA GLU A 355 15.15 -26.11 25.61
C GLU A 355 15.65 -24.95 24.74
N GLY A 356 14.77 -24.00 24.39
CA GLY A 356 15.16 -22.79 23.67
C GLY A 356 16.13 -21.91 24.46
N ALA A 357 15.84 -21.67 25.73
CA ALA A 357 16.74 -20.94 26.63
C ALA A 357 18.12 -21.64 26.77
N LYS A 358 18.14 -22.97 26.90
CA LYS A 358 19.37 -23.71 26.93
C LYS A 358 20.21 -23.59 25.66
N ILE A 359 19.59 -23.63 24.47
CA ILE A 359 20.28 -23.44 23.18
C ILE A 359 20.91 -22.04 23.14
N LEU A 360 20.18 -21.02 23.59
CA LEU A 360 20.71 -19.68 23.68
C LEU A 360 21.90 -19.59 24.64
N ASP A 361 21.79 -20.09 25.88
CA ASP A 361 22.84 -20.04 26.88
C ASP A 361 24.13 -20.77 26.43
N GLU A 362 23.99 -21.89 25.74
CA GLU A 362 25.12 -22.69 25.22
C GLU A 362 25.81 -22.03 24.01
N SER A 363 25.17 -21.02 23.36
CA SER A 363 25.69 -20.36 22.17
C SER A 363 26.87 -19.41 22.41
N ASN A 364 27.13 -19.01 23.66
CA ASN A 364 28.10 -17.98 24.04
C ASN A 364 27.96 -16.64 23.34
N LEU A 365 26.73 -16.31 22.88
CA LEU A 365 26.39 -15.04 22.23
C LEU A 365 25.86 -14.03 23.23
N GLU A 366 26.05 -12.74 22.97
CA GLU A 366 25.58 -11.66 23.84
C GLU A 366 24.15 -11.28 23.53
N PHE A 367 23.22 -11.53 24.47
CA PHE A 367 21.84 -11.07 24.42
C PHE A 367 21.24 -10.97 25.83
N THR A 368 20.16 -10.23 25.97
CA THR A 368 19.39 -10.12 27.21
C THR A 368 18.18 -11.07 27.14
N VAL A 369 18.08 -11.99 28.09
CA VAL A 369 16.88 -12.84 28.24
C VAL A 369 15.93 -12.16 29.24
N ALA A 370 14.66 -11.98 28.85
CA ALA A 370 13.61 -11.47 29.72
C ALA A 370 12.48 -12.49 29.84
N MET A 371 11.91 -12.62 31.03
CA MET A 371 10.81 -13.57 31.27
C MET A 371 9.45 -12.91 31.04
N GLU A 372 9.29 -11.68 31.49
CA GLU A 372 8.06 -10.93 31.38
C GLU A 372 8.07 -9.97 30.18
N LEU A 373 6.89 -9.79 29.54
CA LEU A 373 6.77 -8.93 28.36
C LEU A 373 7.14 -7.48 28.64
N ARG A 374 6.76 -6.96 29.81
CA ARG A 374 7.08 -5.61 30.24
C ARG A 374 8.57 -5.42 30.47
N GLU A 375 9.19 -6.36 31.17
CA GLU A 375 10.64 -6.37 31.40
C GLU A 375 11.42 -6.35 30.08
N ALA A 376 11.02 -7.19 29.12
CA ALA A 376 11.63 -7.24 27.80
C ALA A 376 11.53 -5.89 27.05
N ALA A 377 10.34 -5.26 27.09
CA ALA A 377 10.13 -3.98 26.44
C ALA A 377 10.92 -2.82 27.10
N GLU A 378 11.02 -2.81 28.43
CA GLU A 378 11.86 -1.86 29.17
C GLU A 378 13.35 -2.08 28.88
N ALA A 379 13.79 -3.35 28.76
CA ALA A 379 15.17 -3.71 28.44
C ALA A 379 15.54 -3.26 27.02
N VAL A 380 14.69 -3.50 26.01
CA VAL A 380 14.98 -3.08 24.64
C VAL A 380 14.96 -1.57 24.50
N ALA A 381 14.04 -0.87 25.18
CA ALA A 381 14.01 0.60 25.19
C ALA A 381 15.24 1.23 25.87
N ALA A 382 15.77 0.57 26.90
CA ALA A 382 17.04 0.96 27.55
C ALA A 382 18.23 0.71 26.61
N ALA A 383 18.24 -0.42 25.88
CA ALA A 383 19.28 -0.77 24.92
C ALA A 383 19.37 0.25 23.77
N VAL A 384 18.23 0.69 23.22
CA VAL A 384 18.17 1.73 22.18
C VAL A 384 18.77 3.06 22.68
N LYS A 385 18.51 3.44 23.93
CA LYS A 385 19.07 4.69 24.51
C LYS A 385 20.57 4.62 24.74
N ALA A 386 21.13 3.42 24.89
CA ALA A 386 22.55 3.19 25.12
C ALA A 386 23.37 3.05 23.84
N ALA A 387 22.71 2.64 22.71
CA ALA A 387 23.30 2.51 21.38
C ALA A 387 23.31 3.85 20.62
#